data_977e5ef1e44ad832bb1ce47cb367b186
#
_entry.id   977e5ef1e44ad832bb1ce47cb367b186
#
_cell.length_a   1.000
_cell.length_b   1.000
_cell.length_c   1.000
_cell.angle_alpha   90.00
_cell.angle_beta   90.00
_cell.angle_gamma   90.00
#
_symmetry.space_group_name_H-M   'P 1'
#
loop_
_entity.id
_entity.type
_entity.pdbx_description
1 polymer ?
#
loop_
_entity_poly.entity_id
_entity_poly.type
_entity_poly.pdbx_seq_one_letter_code
_entity_poly.pdbx_strand_id
1 'polypeptide(L)'
;MLDAKRKWLLICLGLFISIFFLTVTNSPPAQKPPIKVGLLLPYTGTMPLQAKGVTDGVELYFDEIGRKAGGRPIQLFKEDTELNPTVGLTKVRRLVEDHNVNFIIGPVHSGVALAIHDYIRKQKVIQVNPTAFTRELTSPQKASENIFRVCETTDQSNFPMGMWIVKNTPHRNIVITGSDFAAGHHSVEAFKAGFEEAGGKVVKDVFPKMGTMDFAPFLTTIDVKGADAVYAWFAGTDAVRFDQQYEEFGLKKRLPLFGHNVITDDPYLASIGDAALGIITAGHYSYTLDTPENRAFVKAYQGKYGETPSRYSEFGYTAANVVGAVAEASKGEVEDIPRVAKEIKRVATKIETPAGPLAFDKYNQRITNIYVLKAEKMDGKLANVVIGKIEKVAQEDVWKWWNK
;
A
#
# COMPACT_ATOMS: atom_id res chain seq x y z
N MET A 1 -65.97 20.09 -64.16
CA MET A 1 -65.04 18.91 -64.02
C MET A 1 -63.65 19.37 -63.57
N LEU A 2 -63.52 20.29 -62.63
CA LEU A 2 -62.20 20.78 -62.14
C LEU A 2 -62.04 20.68 -60.61
N ASP A 3 -62.95 20.02 -59.92
CA ASP A 3 -62.97 20.01 -58.43
C ASP A 3 -62.47 18.73 -57.76
N ALA A 4 -62.36 17.63 -58.51
CA ALA A 4 -61.94 16.33 -57.98
C ALA A 4 -60.42 16.19 -57.89
N LYS A 5 -59.66 16.85 -58.79
CA LYS A 5 -58.16 16.75 -58.75
C LYS A 5 -57.51 17.62 -57.68
N ARG A 6 -58.18 18.69 -57.22
CA ARG A 6 -57.66 19.58 -56.15
C ARG A 6 -57.81 18.97 -54.77
N LYS A 7 -58.82 18.13 -54.52
CA LYS A 7 -59.04 17.48 -53.23
C LYS A 7 -58.05 16.33 -52.98
N TRP A 8 -57.61 15.64 -54.03
CA TRP A 8 -56.60 14.56 -53.93
C TRP A 8 -55.22 15.12 -53.68
N LEU A 9 -54.87 16.29 -54.18
CA LEU A 9 -53.55 16.93 -53.94
C LEU A 9 -53.38 17.40 -52.50
N LEU A 10 -54.46 17.82 -51.85
CA LEU A 10 -54.41 18.28 -50.44
C LEU A 10 -54.42 17.09 -49.44
N ILE A 11 -54.97 15.92 -49.82
CA ILE A 11 -54.96 14.72 -49.00
C ILE A 11 -53.57 14.02 -49.06
N CYS A 12 -52.91 14.02 -50.19
CA CYS A 12 -51.55 13.49 -50.33
C CYS A 12 -50.50 14.39 -49.68
N LEU A 13 -50.69 15.70 -49.62
CA LEU A 13 -49.77 16.63 -48.94
C LEU A 13 -49.94 16.56 -47.43
N GLY A 14 -51.16 16.26 -46.92
CA GLY A 14 -51.41 16.10 -45.47
C GLY A 14 -50.86 14.79 -44.90
N LEU A 15 -50.79 13.69 -45.70
CA LEU A 15 -50.22 12.42 -45.28
C LEU A 15 -48.67 12.40 -45.29
N PHE A 16 -48.02 13.23 -46.11
CA PHE A 16 -46.56 13.33 -46.15
C PHE A 16 -45.99 14.16 -45.00
N ILE A 17 -46.78 15.06 -44.39
CA ILE A 17 -46.35 15.90 -43.23
C ILE A 17 -46.50 15.14 -41.91
N SER A 18 -47.36 14.12 -41.81
CA SER A 18 -47.56 13.34 -40.56
C SER A 18 -46.56 12.20 -40.32
N ILE A 19 -45.71 11.85 -41.30
CA ILE A 19 -44.71 10.76 -41.15
C ILE A 19 -43.34 11.32 -40.76
N PHE A 20 -43.13 12.64 -40.75
CA PHE A 20 -41.81 13.22 -40.45
C PHE A 20 -41.59 13.59 -38.97
N PHE A 21 -42.52 13.25 -38.05
CA PHE A 21 -42.44 13.65 -36.66
C PHE A 21 -42.29 12.52 -35.64
N LEU A 22 -41.88 11.32 -36.02
CA LEU A 22 -41.75 10.17 -35.10
C LEU A 22 -40.49 9.32 -35.28
N THR A 23 -39.35 9.94 -35.57
CA THR A 23 -38.06 9.37 -35.23
C THR A 23 -37.42 10.21 -34.17
N VAL A 24 -37.98 10.19 -32.95
CA VAL A 24 -37.19 10.48 -31.74
C VAL A 24 -36.15 9.35 -31.71
N THR A 25 -35.00 9.61 -32.31
CA THR A 25 -33.82 8.81 -32.07
C THR A 25 -33.51 8.89 -30.60
N ASN A 26 -33.94 7.88 -29.84
CA ASN A 26 -33.39 7.61 -28.54
C ASN A 26 -31.88 7.30 -28.77
N SER A 27 -31.09 8.35 -28.97
CA SER A 27 -29.64 8.21 -28.85
C SER A 27 -29.39 7.67 -27.44
N PRO A 28 -28.72 6.54 -27.29
CA PRO A 28 -28.36 6.05 -25.96
C PRO A 28 -27.65 7.19 -25.24
N PRO A 29 -27.89 7.39 -23.94
CA PRO A 29 -27.26 8.46 -23.19
C PRO A 29 -25.74 8.37 -23.40
N ALA A 30 -25.12 9.48 -23.78
CA ALA A 30 -23.68 9.52 -24.06
C ALA A 30 -22.93 8.93 -22.87
N GLN A 31 -22.20 7.85 -23.11
CA GLN A 31 -21.47 7.15 -22.08
C GLN A 31 -20.45 8.13 -21.46
N LYS A 32 -20.51 8.35 -20.15
CA LYS A 32 -19.55 9.22 -19.48
C LYS A 32 -18.11 8.71 -19.75
N PRO A 33 -17.13 9.62 -19.93
CA PRO A 33 -15.74 9.21 -20.19
C PRO A 33 -15.20 8.33 -19.05
N PRO A 34 -14.23 7.45 -19.32
CA PRO A 34 -13.70 6.54 -18.31
C PRO A 34 -13.06 7.30 -17.13
N ILE A 35 -13.11 6.71 -15.94
CA ILE A 35 -12.26 7.09 -14.82
C ILE A 35 -10.88 6.51 -15.10
N LYS A 36 -9.88 7.37 -15.22
CA LYS A 36 -8.51 6.99 -15.56
C LYS A 36 -7.67 6.87 -14.30
N VAL A 37 -7.03 5.73 -14.13
CA VAL A 37 -6.19 5.41 -12.97
C VAL A 37 -4.77 5.09 -13.44
N GLY A 38 -3.79 5.86 -12.99
CA GLY A 38 -2.38 5.61 -13.27
C GLY A 38 -1.77 4.70 -12.19
N LEU A 39 -1.09 3.63 -12.60
CA LEU A 39 -0.25 2.81 -11.73
C LEU A 39 1.20 3.26 -11.92
N LEU A 40 1.77 3.90 -10.90
CA LEU A 40 3.14 4.41 -10.90
C LEU A 40 4.01 3.51 -10.00
N LEU A 41 4.56 2.44 -10.55
CA LEU A 41 5.18 1.34 -9.80
C LEU A 41 6.53 0.94 -10.40
N PRO A 42 7.43 0.30 -9.61
CA PRO A 42 8.73 -0.15 -10.11
C PRO A 42 8.62 -1.54 -10.77
N TYR A 43 8.24 -1.57 -12.03
CA TYR A 43 8.11 -2.84 -12.78
C TYR A 43 9.46 -3.45 -13.14
N THR A 44 10.53 -2.64 -13.12
CA THR A 44 11.93 -3.08 -13.29
C THR A 44 12.78 -2.70 -12.07
N GLY A 45 14.03 -3.17 -12.02
CA GLY A 45 14.94 -2.93 -10.91
C GLY A 45 14.86 -4.01 -9.83
N THR A 46 14.98 -3.62 -8.55
CA THR A 46 15.11 -4.56 -7.42
C THR A 46 13.80 -4.89 -6.70
N MET A 47 12.66 -4.29 -7.11
CA MET A 47 11.36 -4.46 -6.45
C MET A 47 10.20 -4.83 -7.41
N PRO A 48 10.41 -5.67 -8.45
CA PRO A 48 9.32 -6.00 -9.39
C PRO A 48 8.23 -6.86 -8.74
N LEU A 49 8.54 -7.68 -7.72
CA LEU A 49 7.55 -8.48 -7.01
C LEU A 49 6.58 -7.62 -6.20
N GLN A 50 7.07 -6.49 -5.65
CA GLN A 50 6.22 -5.53 -4.97
C GLN A 50 5.27 -4.83 -5.96
N ALA A 51 5.79 -4.42 -7.12
CA ALA A 51 4.98 -3.83 -8.18
C ALA A 51 3.92 -4.81 -8.71
N LYS A 52 4.31 -6.09 -8.91
CA LYS A 52 3.38 -7.17 -9.27
C LYS A 52 2.28 -7.29 -8.24
N GLY A 53 2.62 -7.43 -6.96
CA GLY A 53 1.64 -7.58 -5.87
C GLY A 53 0.63 -6.42 -5.85
N VAL A 54 1.10 -5.16 -5.88
CA VAL A 54 0.21 -3.99 -5.93
C VAL A 54 -0.69 -4.03 -7.17
N THR A 55 -0.12 -4.34 -8.34
CA THR A 55 -0.89 -4.40 -9.59
C THR A 55 -1.96 -5.48 -9.53
N ASP A 56 -1.62 -6.67 -9.06
CA ASP A 56 -2.55 -7.80 -8.94
C ASP A 56 -3.71 -7.48 -7.99
N GLY A 57 -3.41 -6.84 -6.86
CA GLY A 57 -4.45 -6.38 -5.92
C GLY A 57 -5.39 -5.35 -6.54
N VAL A 58 -4.85 -4.37 -7.28
CA VAL A 58 -5.64 -3.37 -8.02
C VAL A 58 -6.53 -4.02 -9.08
N GLU A 59 -5.95 -4.90 -9.89
CA GLU A 59 -6.66 -5.60 -10.95
C GLU A 59 -7.74 -6.53 -10.40
N LEU A 60 -7.47 -7.19 -9.25
CA LEU A 60 -8.45 -8.05 -8.59
C LEU A 60 -9.68 -7.24 -8.17
N TYR A 61 -9.48 -6.16 -7.42
CA TYR A 61 -10.60 -5.35 -6.95
C TYR A 61 -11.43 -4.76 -8.11
N PHE A 62 -10.75 -4.21 -9.13
CA PHE A 62 -11.48 -3.64 -10.26
C PHE A 62 -12.22 -4.69 -11.09
N ASP A 63 -11.72 -5.93 -11.18
CA ASP A 63 -12.44 -7.02 -11.81
C ASP A 63 -13.69 -7.42 -11.01
N GLU A 64 -13.59 -7.47 -9.66
CA GLU A 64 -14.72 -7.77 -8.78
C GLU A 64 -15.88 -6.77 -8.95
N ILE A 65 -15.58 -5.49 -9.18
CA ILE A 65 -16.60 -4.46 -9.45
C ILE A 65 -16.93 -4.29 -10.95
N GLY A 66 -16.50 -5.26 -11.81
CA GLY A 66 -16.76 -5.23 -13.25
C GLY A 66 -16.08 -4.07 -13.98
N ARG A 67 -14.95 -3.57 -13.48
CA ARG A 67 -14.18 -2.42 -14.02
C ARG A 67 -15.03 -1.17 -14.25
N LYS A 68 -16.00 -0.94 -13.37
CA LYS A 68 -16.93 0.19 -13.47
C LYS A 68 -17.27 0.73 -12.08
N ALA A 69 -17.30 2.05 -11.94
CA ALA A 69 -17.73 2.71 -10.72
C ALA A 69 -18.40 4.06 -11.03
N GLY A 70 -19.44 4.43 -10.27
CA GLY A 70 -20.21 5.66 -10.48
C GLY A 70 -20.80 5.78 -11.88
N GLY A 71 -21.11 4.67 -12.54
CA GLY A 71 -21.63 4.62 -13.90
C GLY A 71 -20.58 4.84 -14.99
N ARG A 72 -19.28 4.91 -14.67
CA ARG A 72 -18.17 5.11 -15.62
C ARG A 72 -17.27 3.89 -15.66
N PRO A 73 -16.75 3.47 -16.83
CA PRO A 73 -15.72 2.43 -16.92
C PRO A 73 -14.41 2.92 -16.27
N ILE A 74 -13.60 1.99 -15.76
CA ILE A 74 -12.28 2.26 -15.20
C ILE A 74 -11.21 1.85 -16.23
N GLN A 75 -10.27 2.75 -16.50
CA GLN A 75 -9.15 2.53 -17.42
C GLN A 75 -7.82 2.69 -16.68
N LEU A 76 -6.95 1.67 -16.79
CA LEU A 76 -5.63 1.66 -16.16
C LEU A 76 -4.54 2.10 -17.14
N PHE A 77 -3.57 2.86 -16.61
CA PHE A 77 -2.33 3.25 -17.28
C PHE A 77 -1.16 2.86 -16.39
N LYS A 78 -0.15 2.17 -16.93
CA LYS A 78 1.01 1.67 -16.16
C LYS A 78 2.26 2.43 -16.57
N GLU A 79 3.00 2.94 -15.59
CA GLU A 79 4.28 3.62 -15.76
C GLU A 79 5.33 3.04 -14.80
N ASP A 80 6.51 2.75 -15.32
CA ASP A 80 7.63 2.20 -14.57
C ASP A 80 8.49 3.31 -13.96
N THR A 81 8.65 3.29 -12.65
CA THR A 81 9.51 4.25 -11.93
C THR A 81 10.97 3.86 -11.93
N GLU A 82 11.31 2.61 -12.27
CA GLU A 82 12.67 2.06 -12.21
C GLU A 82 13.35 2.26 -10.83
N LEU A 83 12.57 2.45 -9.76
CA LEU A 83 13.02 2.88 -8.42
C LEU A 83 13.79 4.22 -8.41
N ASN A 84 13.74 4.98 -9.49
CA ASN A 84 14.51 6.21 -9.69
C ASN A 84 13.62 7.44 -9.48
N PRO A 85 13.94 8.36 -8.55
CA PRO A 85 13.18 9.58 -8.31
C PRO A 85 12.99 10.46 -9.55
N THR A 86 14.02 10.60 -10.39
CA THR A 86 13.97 11.42 -11.62
C THR A 86 13.07 10.78 -12.67
N VAL A 87 13.19 9.47 -12.87
CA VAL A 87 12.29 8.71 -13.75
C VAL A 87 10.87 8.80 -13.24
N GLY A 88 10.65 8.58 -11.93
CA GLY A 88 9.34 8.69 -11.30
C GLY A 88 8.68 10.05 -11.54
N LEU A 89 9.44 11.16 -11.46
CA LEU A 89 8.92 12.49 -11.77
C LEU A 89 8.54 12.65 -13.25
N THR A 90 9.29 12.08 -14.16
CA THR A 90 8.97 12.09 -15.60
C THR A 90 7.70 11.27 -15.87
N LYS A 91 7.61 10.09 -15.27
CA LYS A 91 6.49 9.16 -15.46
C LYS A 91 5.17 9.67 -14.86
N VAL A 92 5.24 10.31 -13.68
CA VAL A 92 4.05 10.92 -13.11
C VAL A 92 3.51 12.09 -13.94
N ARG A 93 4.39 12.88 -14.54
CA ARG A 93 3.97 13.94 -15.48
C ARG A 93 3.24 13.34 -16.67
N ARG A 94 3.76 12.28 -17.25
CA ARG A 94 3.10 11.58 -18.36
C ARG A 94 1.69 11.09 -17.98
N LEU A 95 1.52 10.51 -16.79
CA LEU A 95 0.20 10.11 -16.31
C LEU A 95 -0.76 11.30 -16.21
N VAL A 96 -0.30 12.43 -15.67
CA VAL A 96 -1.13 13.61 -15.44
C VAL A 96 -1.35 14.42 -16.72
N GLU A 97 -0.30 14.73 -17.47
CA GLU A 97 -0.33 15.69 -18.59
C GLU A 97 -0.80 15.02 -19.90
N ASP A 98 -0.33 13.79 -20.19
CA ASP A 98 -0.65 13.11 -21.46
C ASP A 98 -1.90 12.23 -21.32
N HIS A 99 -2.00 11.45 -20.23
CA HIS A 99 -3.13 10.53 -20.01
C HIS A 99 -4.31 11.18 -19.30
N ASN A 100 -4.11 12.33 -18.61
CA ASN A 100 -5.13 13.03 -17.84
C ASN A 100 -5.82 12.08 -16.84
N VAL A 101 -5.02 11.39 -16.01
CA VAL A 101 -5.56 10.45 -15.01
C VAL A 101 -6.27 11.20 -13.88
N ASN A 102 -7.35 10.62 -13.36
CA ASN A 102 -8.09 11.13 -12.20
C ASN A 102 -7.43 10.70 -10.87
N PHE A 103 -6.86 9.48 -10.87
CA PHE A 103 -6.20 8.88 -9.71
C PHE A 103 -4.83 8.33 -10.09
N ILE A 104 -3.91 8.35 -9.10
CA ILE A 104 -2.62 7.66 -9.18
C ILE A 104 -2.51 6.70 -8.01
N ILE A 105 -2.28 5.42 -8.27
CA ILE A 105 -1.91 4.42 -7.27
C ILE A 105 -0.40 4.20 -7.38
N GLY A 106 0.32 4.50 -6.32
CA GLY A 106 1.78 4.48 -6.30
C GLY A 106 2.38 5.69 -5.59
N PRO A 107 3.72 5.75 -5.49
CA PRO A 107 4.69 4.72 -5.86
C PRO A 107 4.97 3.72 -4.73
N VAL A 108 5.89 2.76 -4.97
CA VAL A 108 6.39 1.85 -3.94
C VAL A 108 7.53 2.48 -3.13
N HIS A 109 8.46 3.14 -3.80
CA HIS A 109 9.70 3.62 -3.19
C HIS A 109 9.54 5.02 -2.57
N SER A 110 9.97 5.17 -1.29
CA SER A 110 9.84 6.43 -0.54
C SER A 110 10.55 7.61 -1.20
N GLY A 111 11.74 7.41 -1.77
CA GLY A 111 12.46 8.45 -2.50
C GLY A 111 11.71 8.96 -3.73
N VAL A 112 11.04 8.07 -4.47
CA VAL A 112 10.17 8.44 -5.59
C VAL A 112 8.96 9.22 -5.08
N ALA A 113 8.33 8.75 -3.97
CA ALA A 113 7.17 9.42 -3.38
C ALA A 113 7.50 10.87 -2.97
N LEU A 114 8.65 11.10 -2.34
CA LEU A 114 9.10 12.44 -1.95
C LEU A 114 9.43 13.31 -3.16
N ALA A 115 10.05 12.75 -4.20
CA ALA A 115 10.41 13.50 -5.42
C ALA A 115 9.18 13.98 -6.21
N ILE A 116 8.10 13.20 -6.24
CA ILE A 116 6.87 13.57 -6.97
C ILE A 116 5.89 14.38 -6.12
N HIS A 117 6.10 14.45 -4.80
CA HIS A 117 5.15 15.03 -3.86
C HIS A 117 4.77 16.47 -4.21
N ASP A 118 5.75 17.36 -4.41
CA ASP A 118 5.52 18.78 -4.69
C ASP A 118 4.88 19.03 -6.06
N TYR A 119 5.04 18.10 -6.99
CA TYR A 119 4.33 18.10 -8.25
C TYR A 119 2.87 17.71 -8.06
N ILE A 120 2.61 16.53 -7.45
CA ILE A 120 1.26 15.97 -7.26
C ILE A 120 0.35 16.93 -6.49
N ARG A 121 0.83 17.52 -5.38
CA ARG A 121 0.01 18.41 -4.54
C ARG A 121 -0.54 19.64 -5.29
N LYS A 122 0.05 19.99 -6.44
CA LYS A 122 -0.38 21.12 -7.28
C LYS A 122 -1.27 20.70 -8.44
N GLN A 123 -1.49 19.40 -8.63
CA GLN A 123 -2.26 18.87 -9.75
C GLN A 123 -3.71 18.55 -9.37
N LYS A 124 -4.57 18.49 -10.38
CA LYS A 124 -5.97 18.04 -10.23
C LYS A 124 -6.07 16.51 -10.32
N VAL A 125 -5.37 15.83 -9.42
CA VAL A 125 -5.31 14.36 -9.35
C VAL A 125 -5.29 13.92 -7.89
N ILE A 126 -5.92 12.81 -7.57
CA ILE A 126 -5.81 12.17 -6.24
C ILE A 126 -4.72 11.10 -6.31
N GLN A 127 -3.75 11.16 -5.40
CA GLN A 127 -2.80 10.08 -5.18
C GLN A 127 -3.27 9.21 -4.01
N VAL A 128 -3.35 7.90 -4.25
CA VAL A 128 -3.49 6.88 -3.20
C VAL A 128 -2.18 6.10 -3.14
N ASN A 129 -1.37 6.40 -2.14
CA ASN A 129 -0.06 5.79 -1.96
C ASN A 129 -0.20 4.44 -1.24
N PRO A 130 0.19 3.31 -1.89
CA PRO A 130 0.00 1.99 -1.32
C PRO A 130 1.15 1.53 -0.41
N THR A 131 2.40 2.00 -0.61
CA THR A 131 3.57 1.33 -0.02
C THR A 131 4.75 2.22 0.34
N ALA A 132 4.76 3.52 0.06
CA ALA A 132 5.88 4.37 0.48
C ALA A 132 5.78 4.70 1.98
N PHE A 133 6.60 4.06 2.79
CA PHE A 133 6.51 4.07 4.25
C PHE A 133 7.12 5.29 4.94
N THR A 134 7.85 6.17 4.21
CA THR A 134 8.51 7.31 4.84
C THR A 134 7.56 8.17 5.67
N ARG A 135 8.01 8.58 6.87
CA ARG A 135 7.22 9.40 7.80
C ARG A 135 6.84 10.76 7.23
N GLU A 136 7.66 11.31 6.34
CA GLU A 136 7.47 12.68 5.85
C GLU A 136 6.25 12.85 4.94
N LEU A 137 5.88 11.83 4.15
CA LEU A 137 4.87 11.97 3.08
C LEU A 137 3.52 12.52 3.57
N THR A 138 3.11 12.13 4.77
CA THR A 138 1.87 12.57 5.43
C THR A 138 2.15 13.29 6.76
N SER A 139 3.37 13.84 6.92
CA SER A 139 3.70 14.68 8.09
C SER A 139 2.94 16.02 8.02
N PRO A 140 2.81 16.75 9.14
CA PRO A 140 2.19 18.08 9.15
C PRO A 140 2.79 19.05 8.15
N GLN A 141 4.11 18.95 7.90
CA GLN A 141 4.86 19.83 6.99
C GLN A 141 4.61 19.50 5.51
N LYS A 142 4.25 18.25 5.21
CA LYS A 142 4.02 17.78 3.85
C LYS A 142 2.59 17.34 3.56
N ALA A 143 1.69 17.43 4.54
CA ALA A 143 0.28 17.08 4.34
C ALA A 143 -0.31 17.80 3.13
N SER A 144 -1.07 17.07 2.34
CA SER A 144 -1.71 17.58 1.12
C SER A 144 -3.12 17.04 1.02
N GLU A 145 -4.04 17.88 0.55
CA GLU A 145 -5.45 17.51 0.41
C GLU A 145 -5.67 16.31 -0.52
N ASN A 146 -4.83 16.18 -1.55
CA ASN A 146 -4.98 15.20 -2.63
C ASN A 146 -4.03 14.01 -2.55
N ILE A 147 -3.29 13.82 -1.43
CA ILE A 147 -2.39 12.69 -1.22
C ILE A 147 -2.89 11.88 -0.02
N PHE A 148 -3.27 10.64 -0.25
CA PHE A 148 -3.72 9.67 0.74
C PHE A 148 -2.73 8.51 0.82
N ARG A 149 -2.51 7.94 2.01
CA ARG A 149 -1.67 6.76 2.18
C ARG A 149 -2.45 5.64 2.87
N VAL A 150 -2.52 4.48 2.21
CA VAL A 150 -3.23 3.29 2.72
C VAL A 150 -2.32 2.27 3.39
N CYS A 151 -1.00 2.44 3.34
CA CYS A 151 -0.05 1.69 4.17
C CYS A 151 0.26 2.41 5.49
N GLU A 152 0.91 1.71 6.41
CA GLU A 152 1.49 2.30 7.62
C GLU A 152 2.70 3.20 7.31
N THR A 153 3.07 4.04 8.26
CA THR A 153 4.38 4.70 8.29
C THR A 153 5.42 3.78 8.94
N THR A 154 6.71 4.06 8.73
CA THR A 154 7.79 3.41 9.47
C THR A 154 7.56 3.47 10.98
N ASP A 155 7.01 4.57 11.48
CA ASP A 155 6.81 4.77 12.91
C ASP A 155 5.62 3.99 13.48
N GLN A 156 4.52 3.91 12.72
CA GLN A 156 3.31 3.21 13.16
C GLN A 156 3.52 1.71 13.42
N SER A 157 4.48 1.07 12.75
CA SER A 157 4.80 -0.33 12.98
C SER A 157 5.94 -0.53 13.99
N ASN A 158 6.99 0.27 13.89
CA ASN A 158 8.23 0.02 14.64
C ASN A 158 8.17 0.54 16.08
N PHE A 159 7.59 1.73 16.34
CA PHE A 159 7.45 2.26 17.69
C PHE A 159 6.62 1.33 18.60
N PRO A 160 5.39 0.92 18.23
CA PRO A 160 4.61 0.03 19.08
C PRO A 160 5.23 -1.38 19.19
N MET A 161 6.03 -1.83 18.20
CA MET A 161 6.76 -3.09 18.31
C MET A 161 7.81 -3.03 19.42
N GLY A 162 8.51 -1.91 19.57
CA GLY A 162 9.44 -1.70 20.68
C GLY A 162 8.75 -1.85 22.03
N MET A 163 7.61 -1.20 22.22
CA MET A 163 6.81 -1.33 23.45
C MET A 163 6.29 -2.76 23.66
N TRP A 164 5.86 -3.42 22.58
CA TRP A 164 5.33 -4.78 22.65
C TRP A 164 6.37 -5.79 23.14
N ILE A 165 7.63 -5.68 22.65
CA ILE A 165 8.73 -6.58 23.07
C ILE A 165 8.95 -6.46 24.58
N VAL A 166 9.06 -5.25 25.11
CA VAL A 166 9.26 -5.04 26.57
C VAL A 166 8.11 -5.61 27.38
N LYS A 167 6.87 -5.44 26.89
CA LYS A 167 5.68 -5.91 27.61
C LYS A 167 5.51 -7.44 27.57
N ASN A 168 5.89 -8.10 26.47
CA ASN A 168 5.48 -9.48 26.20
C ASN A 168 6.66 -10.46 26.19
N THR A 169 7.91 -9.98 26.35
CA THR A 169 9.12 -10.82 26.34
C THR A 169 10.03 -10.42 27.49
N PRO A 170 11.00 -11.27 27.87
CA PRO A 170 11.99 -10.94 28.90
C PRO A 170 13.10 -10.01 28.40
N HIS A 171 13.16 -9.69 27.08
CA HIS A 171 14.27 -8.97 26.48
C HIS A 171 14.27 -7.49 26.85
N ARG A 172 15.42 -6.98 27.34
CA ARG A 172 15.58 -5.62 27.83
C ARG A 172 16.81 -4.91 27.26
N ASN A 173 17.78 -5.66 26.70
CA ASN A 173 19.01 -5.12 26.14
C ASN A 173 19.14 -5.59 24.70
N ILE A 174 18.87 -4.70 23.74
CA ILE A 174 18.74 -5.08 22.34
C ILE A 174 19.79 -4.38 21.47
N VAL A 175 20.33 -5.09 20.50
CA VAL A 175 21.08 -4.50 19.39
C VAL A 175 20.09 -4.16 18.28
N ILE A 176 20.23 -2.96 17.70
CA ILE A 176 19.44 -2.58 16.51
C ILE A 176 20.32 -2.60 15.27
N THR A 177 19.76 -3.02 14.14
CA THR A 177 20.46 -3.03 12.84
C THR A 177 19.50 -2.75 11.70
N GLY A 178 19.99 -2.16 10.63
CA GLY A 178 19.20 -1.88 9.44
C GLY A 178 20.05 -1.41 8.28
N SER A 179 19.50 -1.45 7.07
CA SER A 179 20.21 -0.93 5.89
C SER A 179 20.51 0.56 6.04
N ASP A 180 21.74 0.96 5.67
CA ASP A 180 22.23 2.34 5.76
C ASP A 180 21.59 3.24 4.71
N PHE A 181 20.32 3.60 4.91
CA PHE A 181 19.58 4.60 4.16
C PHE A 181 18.35 5.07 4.97
N ALA A 182 17.67 6.13 4.51
CA ALA A 182 16.64 6.83 5.28
C ALA A 182 15.57 5.92 5.89
N ALA A 183 15.01 4.95 5.14
CA ALA A 183 13.97 4.08 5.67
C ALA A 183 14.50 3.11 6.73
N GLY A 184 15.73 2.60 6.58
CA GLY A 184 16.39 1.77 7.59
C GLY A 184 16.59 2.54 8.89
N HIS A 185 17.20 3.72 8.82
CA HIS A 185 17.41 4.58 9.99
C HIS A 185 16.10 4.96 10.67
N HIS A 186 15.11 5.48 9.93
CA HIS A 186 13.82 5.88 10.51
C HIS A 186 13.10 4.71 11.20
N SER A 187 13.22 3.50 10.64
CA SER A 187 12.57 2.30 11.21
C SER A 187 13.20 1.91 12.54
N VAL A 188 14.55 1.82 12.60
CA VAL A 188 15.22 1.44 13.84
C VAL A 188 15.19 2.55 14.90
N GLU A 189 15.19 3.84 14.51
CA GLU A 189 14.97 4.96 15.41
C GLU A 189 13.58 4.91 16.08
N ALA A 190 12.53 4.68 15.27
CA ALA A 190 11.18 4.56 15.81
C ALA A 190 11.06 3.37 16.76
N PHE A 191 11.66 2.22 16.39
CA PHE A 191 11.73 1.06 17.28
C PHE A 191 12.44 1.39 18.60
N LYS A 192 13.65 1.98 18.53
CA LYS A 192 14.43 2.39 19.69
C LYS A 192 13.61 3.26 20.63
N ALA A 193 12.94 4.29 20.10
CA ALA A 193 12.12 5.19 20.90
C ALA A 193 11.01 4.46 21.66
N GLY A 194 10.25 3.56 21.01
CA GLY A 194 9.22 2.77 21.69
C GLY A 194 9.77 1.77 22.69
N PHE A 195 10.90 1.16 22.37
CA PHE A 195 11.56 0.19 23.26
C PHE A 195 12.12 0.85 24.53
N GLU A 196 12.77 2.01 24.41
CA GLU A 196 13.33 2.78 25.52
C GLU A 196 12.22 3.45 26.35
N GLU A 197 11.14 3.94 25.72
CA GLU A 197 9.97 4.47 26.44
C GLU A 197 9.32 3.40 27.34
N ALA A 198 9.33 2.14 26.90
CA ALA A 198 8.81 1.02 27.67
C ALA A 198 9.80 0.47 28.74
N GLY A 199 11.01 1.01 28.86
CA GLY A 199 12.02 0.61 29.83
C GLY A 199 13.07 -0.38 29.31
N GLY A 200 13.15 -0.61 28.00
CA GLY A 200 14.24 -1.32 27.35
C GLY A 200 15.48 -0.45 27.16
N LYS A 201 16.59 -1.04 26.74
CA LYS A 201 17.86 -0.36 26.44
C LYS A 201 18.43 -0.84 25.10
N VAL A 202 18.68 0.07 24.19
CA VAL A 202 19.47 -0.20 23.00
C VAL A 202 20.95 -0.15 23.39
N VAL A 203 21.66 -1.25 23.23
CA VAL A 203 23.07 -1.39 23.66
C VAL A 203 24.06 -1.15 22.53
N LYS A 204 23.62 -1.29 21.28
CA LYS A 204 24.41 -1.03 20.08
C LYS A 204 23.52 -0.82 18.86
N ASP A 205 24.02 -0.06 17.91
CA ASP A 205 23.48 0.09 16.56
C ASP A 205 24.53 -0.26 15.49
N VAL A 206 24.07 -0.88 14.40
CA VAL A 206 24.93 -1.35 13.29
C VAL A 206 24.18 -1.14 11.98
N PHE A 207 24.79 -0.42 11.01
CA PHE A 207 24.17 -0.08 9.73
C PHE A 207 24.99 -0.55 8.55
N PRO A 208 24.78 -1.79 8.05
CA PRO A 208 25.34 -2.25 6.77
C PRO A 208 24.79 -1.45 5.60
N LYS A 209 25.64 -1.20 4.60
CA LYS A 209 25.20 -0.53 3.37
C LYS A 209 24.15 -1.37 2.64
N MET A 210 23.19 -0.72 2.00
CA MET A 210 22.24 -1.40 1.11
C MET A 210 23.01 -2.13 0.01
N GLY A 211 22.61 -3.40 -0.27
CA GLY A 211 23.30 -4.28 -1.21
C GLY A 211 24.48 -5.05 -0.62
N THR A 212 24.67 -5.04 0.70
CA THR A 212 25.69 -5.87 1.37
C THR A 212 25.52 -7.34 1.02
N MET A 213 26.58 -7.96 0.50
CA MET A 213 26.59 -9.39 0.14
C MET A 213 27.07 -10.27 1.29
N ASP A 214 28.04 -9.78 2.06
CA ASP A 214 28.64 -10.46 3.20
C ASP A 214 28.35 -9.69 4.48
N PHE A 215 27.51 -10.25 5.34
CA PHE A 215 27.15 -9.69 6.65
C PHE A 215 28.08 -10.13 7.78
N ALA A 216 29.01 -11.07 7.56
CA ALA A 216 29.89 -11.61 8.60
C ALA A 216 30.60 -10.53 9.44
N PRO A 217 31.19 -9.45 8.84
CA PRO A 217 31.86 -8.40 9.62
C PRO A 217 30.88 -7.67 10.57
N PHE A 218 29.62 -7.50 10.14
CA PHE A 218 28.59 -6.85 10.94
C PHE A 218 28.03 -7.77 12.02
N LEU A 219 27.78 -9.05 11.69
CA LEU A 219 27.28 -10.07 12.62
C LEU A 219 28.24 -10.30 13.79
N THR A 220 29.54 -10.28 13.53
CA THR A 220 30.57 -10.33 14.59
C THR A 220 30.42 -9.13 15.55
N THR A 221 30.04 -7.97 15.06
CA THR A 221 29.86 -6.77 15.89
C THR A 221 28.52 -6.71 16.61
N ILE A 222 27.52 -7.44 16.14
CA ILE A 222 26.21 -7.59 16.77
C ILE A 222 26.28 -8.45 18.04
N ASP A 223 27.19 -9.42 18.08
CA ASP A 223 27.40 -10.31 19.22
C ASP A 223 28.05 -9.56 20.41
N VAL A 224 27.27 -8.75 21.08
CA VAL A 224 27.73 -7.91 22.21
C VAL A 224 27.39 -8.55 23.53
N LYS A 225 28.37 -8.57 24.46
CA LYS A 225 28.12 -9.02 25.82
C LYS A 225 27.01 -8.22 26.49
N GLY A 226 25.99 -8.91 26.97
CA GLY A 226 24.85 -8.30 27.67
C GLY A 226 23.68 -7.94 26.76
N ALA A 227 23.78 -8.12 25.43
CA ALA A 227 22.62 -8.13 24.55
C ALA A 227 21.82 -9.43 24.74
N ASP A 228 20.50 -9.32 24.70
CA ASP A 228 19.57 -10.45 24.87
C ASP A 228 18.65 -10.66 23.65
N ALA A 229 18.67 -9.74 22.67
CA ALA A 229 17.97 -9.86 21.39
C ALA A 229 18.55 -8.92 20.34
N VAL A 230 18.08 -9.06 19.09
CA VAL A 230 18.36 -8.15 17.98
C VAL A 230 17.06 -7.69 17.36
N TYR A 231 16.99 -6.41 17.00
CA TYR A 231 15.95 -5.87 16.14
C TYR A 231 16.54 -5.44 14.79
N ALA A 232 15.95 -5.92 13.68
CA ALA A 232 16.49 -5.69 12.35
C ALA A 232 15.48 -5.08 11.37
N TRP A 233 16.00 -4.28 10.44
CA TRP A 233 15.27 -3.76 9.30
C TRP A 233 16.09 -3.90 8.01
N PHE A 234 15.82 -4.94 7.25
CA PHE A 234 16.36 -5.16 5.91
C PHE A 234 15.22 -5.52 4.97
N ALA A 235 15.32 -5.19 3.68
CA ALA A 235 14.26 -5.44 2.70
C ALA A 235 14.78 -6.20 1.47
N GLY A 236 13.89 -6.98 0.84
CA GLY A 236 14.21 -7.67 -0.40
C GLY A 236 15.34 -8.69 -0.22
N THR A 237 16.28 -8.72 -1.16
CA THR A 237 17.39 -9.67 -1.15
C THR A 237 18.38 -9.45 -0.01
N ASP A 238 18.45 -8.24 0.56
CA ASP A 238 19.30 -7.98 1.73
C ASP A 238 18.73 -8.66 2.98
N ALA A 239 17.39 -8.71 3.12
CA ALA A 239 16.75 -9.47 4.19
C ALA A 239 17.05 -10.96 4.06
N VAL A 240 16.93 -11.53 2.85
CA VAL A 240 17.24 -12.94 2.60
C VAL A 240 18.68 -13.28 3.05
N ARG A 241 19.65 -12.48 2.62
CA ARG A 241 21.07 -12.70 2.98
C ARG A 241 21.33 -12.53 4.46
N PHE A 242 20.75 -11.48 5.06
CA PHE A 242 20.92 -11.23 6.49
C PHE A 242 20.38 -12.38 7.32
N ASP A 243 19.16 -12.81 7.09
CA ASP A 243 18.50 -13.85 7.87
C ASP A 243 19.23 -15.19 7.73
N GLN A 244 19.64 -15.55 6.51
CA GLN A 244 20.42 -16.78 6.26
C GLN A 244 21.76 -16.75 6.99
N GLN A 245 22.55 -15.66 6.85
CA GLN A 245 23.83 -15.54 7.53
C GLN A 245 23.67 -15.42 9.05
N TYR A 246 22.61 -14.77 9.54
CA TYR A 246 22.31 -14.71 10.98
C TYR A 246 22.09 -16.10 11.58
N GLU A 247 21.38 -16.98 10.86
CA GLU A 247 21.21 -18.39 11.24
C GLU A 247 22.51 -19.17 11.12
N GLU A 248 23.24 -19.05 10.00
CA GLU A 248 24.53 -19.74 9.76
C GLU A 248 25.58 -19.41 10.83
N PHE A 249 25.63 -18.16 11.31
CA PHE A 249 26.47 -17.73 12.42
C PHE A 249 26.00 -18.25 13.77
N GLY A 250 24.86 -18.94 13.85
CA GLY A 250 24.27 -19.45 15.07
C GLY A 250 23.78 -18.38 16.05
N LEU A 251 23.68 -17.13 15.62
CA LEU A 251 23.26 -16.02 16.45
C LEU A 251 21.82 -16.17 16.92
N LYS A 252 20.92 -16.64 16.07
CA LYS A 252 19.50 -16.80 16.37
C LYS A 252 19.23 -17.69 17.60
N LYS A 253 20.11 -18.65 17.89
CA LYS A 253 20.00 -19.51 19.08
C LYS A 253 20.28 -18.78 20.40
N ARG A 254 21.04 -17.68 20.34
CA ARG A 254 21.47 -16.90 21.51
C ARG A 254 20.76 -15.54 21.60
N LEU A 255 20.53 -14.92 20.47
CA LEU A 255 19.91 -13.61 20.32
C LEU A 255 18.68 -13.77 19.40
N PRO A 256 17.47 -13.94 19.96
CA PRO A 256 16.25 -13.94 19.16
C PRO A 256 16.17 -12.71 18.26
N LEU A 257 15.69 -12.91 17.03
CA LEU A 257 15.58 -11.86 16.02
C LEU A 257 14.14 -11.31 15.96
N PHE A 258 14.04 -10.02 16.13
CA PHE A 258 12.83 -9.23 15.94
C PHE A 258 13.01 -8.26 14.78
N GLY A 259 11.92 -7.77 14.20
CA GLY A 259 12.03 -6.75 13.15
C GLY A 259 10.69 -6.22 12.65
N HIS A 260 10.77 -5.37 11.66
CA HIS A 260 9.63 -5.05 10.81
C HIS A 260 9.38 -6.24 9.86
N ASN A 261 8.13 -6.45 9.43
CA ASN A 261 7.80 -7.61 8.59
C ASN A 261 8.47 -7.61 7.20
N VAL A 262 9.24 -6.58 6.83
CA VAL A 262 10.11 -6.60 5.64
C VAL A 262 11.22 -7.63 5.70
N ILE A 263 11.67 -8.04 6.92
CA ILE A 263 12.73 -9.05 7.04
C ILE A 263 12.23 -10.48 6.76
N THR A 264 10.94 -10.72 6.97
CA THR A 264 10.27 -11.99 6.63
C THR A 264 9.20 -11.78 5.56
N ASP A 265 9.44 -10.86 4.61
CA ASP A 265 8.47 -10.44 3.61
C ASP A 265 7.97 -11.63 2.77
N ASP A 266 6.64 -11.78 2.64
CA ASP A 266 6.00 -12.95 2.02
C ASP A 266 6.60 -13.33 0.65
N PRO A 267 6.90 -12.40 -0.28
CA PRO A 267 7.50 -12.74 -1.57
C PRO A 267 8.90 -13.38 -1.48
N TYR A 268 9.60 -13.15 -0.37
CA TYR A 268 10.97 -13.66 -0.15
C TYR A 268 11.05 -14.78 0.88
N LEU A 269 9.95 -15.07 1.57
CA LEU A 269 9.93 -16.02 2.70
C LEU A 269 10.41 -17.41 2.30
N ALA A 270 10.03 -17.89 1.11
CA ALA A 270 10.52 -19.16 0.57
C ALA A 270 12.03 -19.13 0.28
N SER A 271 12.58 -17.99 -0.13
CA SER A 271 14.02 -17.83 -0.38
C SER A 271 14.83 -17.73 0.93
N ILE A 272 14.26 -17.13 1.97
CA ILE A 272 14.87 -17.12 3.32
C ILE A 272 14.93 -18.54 3.87
N GLY A 273 13.91 -19.35 3.62
CA GLY A 273 13.85 -20.73 4.06
C GLY A 273 13.72 -20.85 5.58
N ASP A 274 14.21 -21.96 6.14
CA ASP A 274 14.11 -22.26 7.57
C ASP A 274 14.87 -21.22 8.45
N ALA A 275 15.71 -20.38 7.87
CA ALA A 275 16.31 -19.24 8.57
C ALA A 275 15.26 -18.23 9.09
N ALA A 276 14.09 -18.16 8.45
CA ALA A 276 13.00 -17.33 8.92
C ALA A 276 12.31 -17.83 10.21
N LEU A 277 12.36 -19.14 10.47
CA LEU A 277 11.60 -19.75 11.57
C LEU A 277 11.87 -19.10 12.91
N GLY A 278 10.80 -18.73 13.60
CA GLY A 278 10.86 -18.11 14.92
C GLY A 278 11.16 -16.62 14.93
N ILE A 279 11.46 -15.98 13.79
CA ILE A 279 11.60 -14.52 13.71
C ILE A 279 10.23 -13.88 14.00
N ILE A 280 10.22 -12.90 14.90
CA ILE A 280 9.01 -12.17 15.28
C ILE A 280 9.07 -10.76 14.69
N THR A 281 8.03 -10.38 13.95
CA THR A 281 7.98 -9.11 13.22
C THR A 281 6.68 -8.35 13.50
N ALA A 282 6.63 -7.09 13.09
CA ALA A 282 5.40 -6.31 13.10
C ALA A 282 5.11 -5.69 11.74
N GLY A 283 3.85 -5.65 11.37
CA GLY A 283 3.36 -5.04 10.14
C GLY A 283 1.83 -5.00 10.12
N HIS A 284 1.25 -4.33 9.13
CA HIS A 284 -0.19 -4.10 9.10
C HIS A 284 -1.00 -5.29 8.57
N TYR A 285 -0.37 -6.30 7.94
CA TYR A 285 -1.09 -7.38 7.26
C TYR A 285 -0.31 -8.71 7.30
N SER A 286 -1.07 -9.79 7.34
CA SER A 286 -0.68 -11.14 6.96
C SER A 286 -1.87 -11.84 6.31
N TYR A 287 -1.64 -12.69 5.32
CA TYR A 287 -2.69 -13.50 4.71
C TYR A 287 -3.30 -14.53 5.70
N THR A 288 -2.65 -14.74 6.85
CA THR A 288 -3.13 -15.62 7.93
C THR A 288 -4.13 -14.94 8.87
N LEU A 289 -4.49 -13.67 8.63
CA LEU A 289 -5.52 -12.98 9.40
C LEU A 289 -6.87 -13.69 9.29
N ASP A 290 -7.43 -14.07 10.44
CA ASP A 290 -8.70 -14.79 10.51
C ASP A 290 -9.87 -13.82 10.60
N THR A 291 -10.12 -13.09 9.51
CA THR A 291 -11.31 -12.24 9.34
C THR A 291 -12.09 -12.66 8.10
N PRO A 292 -13.41 -12.44 8.04
CA PRO A 292 -14.21 -12.76 6.85
C PRO A 292 -13.67 -12.08 5.58
N GLU A 293 -13.28 -10.81 5.70
CA GLU A 293 -12.77 -9.98 4.61
C GLU A 293 -11.44 -10.52 4.06
N ASN A 294 -10.52 -10.88 4.96
CA ASN A 294 -9.25 -11.46 4.55
C ASN A 294 -9.43 -12.83 3.93
N ARG A 295 -10.26 -13.71 4.50
CA ARG A 295 -10.54 -15.03 3.90
C ARG A 295 -11.14 -14.90 2.50
N ALA A 296 -12.06 -13.95 2.29
CA ALA A 296 -12.62 -13.67 0.97
C ALA A 296 -11.56 -13.20 -0.03
N PHE A 297 -10.73 -12.22 0.39
CA PHE A 297 -9.63 -11.69 -0.42
C PHE A 297 -8.61 -12.78 -0.79
N VAL A 298 -8.14 -13.57 0.18
CA VAL A 298 -7.18 -14.67 -0.05
C VAL A 298 -7.75 -15.68 -1.02
N LYS A 299 -9.02 -16.08 -0.85
CA LYS A 299 -9.70 -17.02 -1.75
C LYS A 299 -9.80 -16.46 -3.18
N ALA A 300 -10.20 -15.21 -3.34
CA ALA A 300 -10.34 -14.56 -4.64
C ALA A 300 -8.98 -14.42 -5.34
N TYR A 301 -7.95 -13.99 -4.58
CA TYR A 301 -6.59 -13.83 -5.09
C TYR A 301 -6.00 -15.16 -5.55
N GLN A 302 -6.09 -16.20 -4.72
CA GLN A 302 -5.64 -17.55 -5.07
C GLN A 302 -6.40 -18.12 -6.27
N GLY A 303 -7.71 -17.89 -6.33
CA GLY A 303 -8.54 -18.34 -7.46
C GLY A 303 -8.13 -17.70 -8.80
N LYS A 304 -7.68 -16.45 -8.78
CA LYS A 304 -7.29 -15.71 -9.98
C LYS A 304 -5.83 -15.92 -10.37
N TYR A 305 -4.92 -15.93 -9.41
CA TYR A 305 -3.48 -15.90 -9.68
C TYR A 305 -2.76 -17.22 -9.35
N GLY A 306 -3.41 -18.17 -8.63
CA GLY A 306 -2.79 -19.41 -8.19
C GLY A 306 -1.72 -19.24 -7.09
N GLU A 307 -1.59 -18.04 -6.54
CA GLU A 307 -0.58 -17.64 -5.57
C GLU A 307 -1.24 -17.14 -4.27
N THR A 308 -0.51 -17.18 -3.16
CA THR A 308 -0.94 -16.56 -1.90
C THR A 308 -0.70 -15.04 -1.99
N PRO A 309 -1.67 -14.19 -1.58
CA PRO A 309 -1.47 -12.76 -1.60
C PRO A 309 -0.43 -12.31 -0.57
N SER A 310 0.36 -11.32 -0.94
CA SER A 310 1.27 -10.63 -0.04
C SER A 310 0.62 -9.35 0.52
N ARG A 311 1.29 -8.68 1.46
CA ARG A 311 0.88 -7.34 1.91
C ARG A 311 0.81 -6.31 0.76
N TYR A 312 1.64 -6.47 -0.28
CA TYR A 312 1.58 -5.59 -1.46
C TYR A 312 0.29 -5.79 -2.25
N SER A 313 -0.19 -7.02 -2.32
CA SER A 313 -1.49 -7.34 -2.92
C SER A 313 -2.64 -6.71 -2.14
N GLU A 314 -2.58 -6.75 -0.79
CA GLU A 314 -3.57 -6.08 0.07
C GLU A 314 -3.52 -4.57 -0.11
N PHE A 315 -2.35 -3.96 -0.12
CA PHE A 315 -2.22 -2.52 -0.35
C PHE A 315 -2.82 -2.08 -1.70
N GLY A 316 -2.53 -2.84 -2.77
CA GLY A 316 -3.10 -2.58 -4.08
C GLY A 316 -4.62 -2.70 -4.10
N TYR A 317 -5.14 -3.77 -3.49
CA TYR A 317 -6.57 -4.02 -3.36
C TYR A 317 -7.26 -2.90 -2.55
N THR A 318 -6.70 -2.52 -1.41
CA THR A 318 -7.23 -1.43 -0.57
C THR A 318 -7.17 -0.08 -1.30
N ALA A 319 -6.10 0.22 -2.03
CA ALA A 319 -5.99 1.46 -2.81
C ALA A 319 -7.05 1.52 -3.92
N ALA A 320 -7.27 0.42 -4.64
CA ALA A 320 -8.32 0.32 -5.65
C ALA A 320 -9.72 0.40 -5.05
N ASN A 321 -9.94 -0.18 -3.86
CA ASN A 321 -11.20 -0.07 -3.14
C ASN A 321 -11.53 1.39 -2.77
N VAL A 322 -10.55 2.17 -2.29
CA VAL A 322 -10.73 3.61 -2.06
C VAL A 322 -11.17 4.33 -3.34
N VAL A 323 -10.51 4.06 -4.47
CA VAL A 323 -10.86 4.66 -5.77
C VAL A 323 -12.28 4.25 -6.21
N GLY A 324 -12.61 2.97 -6.15
CA GLY A 324 -13.92 2.47 -6.54
C GLY A 324 -15.04 3.02 -5.65
N ALA A 325 -14.84 2.98 -4.33
CA ALA A 325 -15.84 3.45 -3.36
C ALA A 325 -16.12 4.96 -3.50
N VAL A 326 -15.08 5.79 -3.66
CA VAL A 326 -15.28 7.24 -3.84
C VAL A 326 -15.93 7.55 -5.19
N ALA A 327 -15.55 6.84 -6.25
CA ALA A 327 -16.16 7.02 -7.56
C ALA A 327 -17.65 6.65 -7.55
N GLU A 328 -18.02 5.56 -6.87
CA GLU A 328 -19.41 5.15 -6.70
C GLU A 328 -20.20 6.19 -5.88
N ALA A 329 -19.68 6.60 -4.72
CA ALA A 329 -20.33 7.59 -3.85
C ALA A 329 -20.48 8.97 -4.50
N SER A 330 -19.54 9.34 -5.38
CA SER A 330 -19.59 10.59 -6.17
C SER A 330 -20.37 10.46 -7.47
N LYS A 331 -21.00 9.30 -7.75
CA LYS A 331 -21.72 9.03 -9.02
C LYS A 331 -20.85 9.29 -10.26
N GLY A 332 -19.56 8.96 -10.14
CA GLY A 332 -18.55 9.15 -11.18
C GLY A 332 -18.02 10.59 -11.34
N GLU A 333 -18.42 11.54 -10.51
CA GLU A 333 -17.91 12.91 -10.53
C GLU A 333 -16.64 13.01 -9.70
N VAL A 334 -15.48 12.77 -10.31
CA VAL A 334 -14.18 12.65 -9.65
C VAL A 334 -13.18 13.77 -9.98
N GLU A 335 -13.63 14.79 -10.69
CA GLU A 335 -12.79 15.90 -11.18
C GLU A 335 -12.64 17.05 -10.16
N ASP A 336 -13.56 17.16 -9.19
CA ASP A 336 -13.51 18.14 -8.10
C ASP A 336 -12.69 17.60 -6.94
N ILE A 337 -11.39 17.90 -6.91
CA ILE A 337 -10.43 17.32 -5.96
C ILE A 337 -10.79 17.59 -4.50
N PRO A 338 -11.13 18.81 -4.05
CA PRO A 338 -11.55 19.06 -2.66
C PRO A 338 -12.77 18.22 -2.25
N ARG A 339 -13.76 18.13 -3.13
CA ARG A 339 -14.96 17.31 -2.89
C ARG A 339 -14.61 15.82 -2.81
N VAL A 340 -13.80 15.32 -3.74
CA VAL A 340 -13.37 13.91 -3.78
C VAL A 340 -12.54 13.57 -2.55
N ALA A 341 -11.61 14.43 -2.14
CA ALA A 341 -10.78 14.22 -0.95
C ALA A 341 -11.62 14.12 0.33
N LYS A 342 -12.63 15.00 0.48
CA LYS A 342 -13.57 14.92 1.61
C LYS A 342 -14.39 13.63 1.56
N GLU A 343 -14.83 13.24 0.36
CA GLU A 343 -15.63 12.03 0.17
C GLU A 343 -14.82 10.76 0.44
N ILE A 344 -13.51 10.71 0.07
CA ILE A 344 -12.61 9.61 0.44
C ILE A 344 -12.63 9.38 1.95
N LYS A 345 -12.46 10.43 2.77
CA LYS A 345 -12.49 10.28 4.23
C LYS A 345 -13.82 9.74 4.75
N ARG A 346 -14.92 10.16 4.12
CA ARG A 346 -16.26 9.71 4.49
C ARG A 346 -16.52 8.25 4.14
N VAL A 347 -16.14 7.82 2.93
CA VAL A 347 -16.37 6.44 2.49
C VAL A 347 -15.41 5.47 3.15
N ALA A 348 -14.17 5.89 3.44
CA ALA A 348 -13.16 5.06 4.09
C ALA A 348 -13.68 4.39 5.37
N THR A 349 -14.44 5.12 6.20
CA THR A 349 -15.00 4.59 7.46
C THR A 349 -16.04 3.48 7.28
N LYS A 350 -16.41 3.16 6.03
CA LYS A 350 -17.34 2.09 5.67
C LYS A 350 -16.65 0.95 4.92
N ILE A 351 -15.34 1.08 4.68
CA ILE A 351 -14.54 0.08 3.98
C ILE A 351 -13.92 -0.84 5.01
N GLU A 352 -14.28 -2.12 4.95
CA GLU A 352 -13.58 -3.19 5.61
C GLU A 352 -12.55 -3.76 4.64
N THR A 353 -11.26 -3.64 4.98
CA THR A 353 -10.17 -4.17 4.16
C THR A 353 -9.73 -5.54 4.66
N PRO A 354 -8.96 -6.32 3.86
CA PRO A 354 -8.38 -7.57 4.36
C PRO A 354 -7.54 -7.39 5.63
N ALA A 355 -6.94 -6.20 5.82
CA ALA A 355 -6.16 -5.84 7.01
C ALA A 355 -6.99 -5.19 8.14
N GLY A 356 -8.32 -5.15 8.01
CA GLY A 356 -9.25 -4.54 8.96
C GLY A 356 -9.81 -3.19 8.50
N PRO A 357 -10.54 -2.47 9.38
CA PRO A 357 -11.22 -1.24 9.02
C PRO A 357 -10.28 -0.15 8.52
N LEU A 358 -10.79 0.67 7.59
CA LEU A 358 -10.05 1.79 7.01
C LEU A 358 -10.54 3.12 7.61
N ALA A 359 -9.60 3.92 8.07
CA ALA A 359 -9.83 5.31 8.44
C ALA A 359 -8.59 6.15 8.12
N PHE A 360 -8.78 7.44 7.86
CA PHE A 360 -7.70 8.38 7.66
C PHE A 360 -7.70 9.44 8.76
N ASP A 361 -6.51 9.81 9.22
CA ASP A 361 -6.33 10.96 10.09
C ASP A 361 -6.49 12.31 9.33
N LYS A 362 -6.25 13.43 10.01
CA LYS A 362 -6.36 14.75 9.40
C LYS A 362 -5.35 15.01 8.27
N TYR A 363 -4.25 14.26 8.24
CA TYR A 363 -3.17 14.37 7.25
C TYR A 363 -3.26 13.32 6.14
N ASN A 364 -4.38 12.61 6.04
CA ASN A 364 -4.65 11.56 5.05
C ASN A 364 -3.77 10.32 5.21
N GLN A 365 -3.26 10.06 6.44
CA GLN A 365 -2.60 8.83 6.80
C GLN A 365 -3.62 7.81 7.32
N ARG A 366 -3.51 6.55 6.87
CA ARG A 366 -4.30 5.45 7.42
C ARG A 366 -4.04 5.29 8.91
N ILE A 367 -5.12 5.21 9.69
CA ILE A 367 -5.13 4.66 11.05
C ILE A 367 -5.28 3.15 10.88
N THR A 368 -4.34 2.36 11.39
CA THR A 368 -4.28 0.93 11.09
C THR A 368 -4.02 0.07 12.32
N ASN A 369 -4.44 -1.19 12.26
CA ASN A 369 -3.94 -2.19 13.19
C ASN A 369 -2.52 -2.60 12.79
N ILE A 370 -1.69 -2.86 13.79
CA ILE A 370 -0.38 -3.47 13.59
C ILE A 370 -0.44 -4.88 14.21
N TYR A 371 -0.12 -5.87 13.41
CA TYR A 371 -0.10 -7.26 13.80
C TYR A 371 1.32 -7.67 14.15
N VAL A 372 1.47 -8.40 15.24
CA VAL A 372 2.71 -9.07 15.58
C VAL A 372 2.67 -10.46 14.97
N LEU A 373 3.66 -10.75 14.18
CA LEU A 373 3.74 -11.93 13.32
C LEU A 373 4.92 -12.79 13.75
N LYS A 374 4.78 -14.09 13.62
CA LYS A 374 5.90 -15.04 13.81
C LYS A 374 6.01 -15.91 12.58
N ALA A 375 7.22 -16.03 12.05
CA ALA A 375 7.47 -16.95 10.94
C ALA A 375 7.44 -18.41 11.43
N GLU A 376 6.45 -19.16 10.95
CA GLU A 376 6.20 -20.57 11.32
C GLU A 376 5.87 -21.40 10.09
N LYS A 377 5.89 -22.73 10.23
CA LYS A 377 5.37 -23.65 9.20
C LYS A 377 3.87 -23.86 9.41
N MET A 378 3.08 -23.49 8.40
CA MET A 378 1.64 -23.74 8.31
C MET A 378 1.39 -24.59 7.06
N ASP A 379 0.78 -25.77 7.21
CA ASP A 379 0.56 -26.73 6.12
C ASP A 379 1.81 -27.05 5.30
N GLY A 380 2.95 -27.17 5.99
CA GLY A 380 4.26 -27.48 5.39
C GLY A 380 4.96 -26.31 4.67
N LYS A 381 4.35 -25.12 4.64
CA LYS A 381 4.93 -23.90 4.04
C LYS A 381 5.22 -22.85 5.13
N LEU A 382 6.25 -22.04 4.88
CA LEU A 382 6.52 -20.89 5.74
C LEU A 382 5.41 -19.84 5.61
N ALA A 383 4.99 -19.29 6.74
CA ALA A 383 3.97 -18.28 6.84
C ALA A 383 4.28 -17.30 7.98
N ASN A 384 3.88 -16.05 7.83
CA ASN A 384 3.89 -15.07 8.90
C ASN A 384 2.58 -15.19 9.70
N VAL A 385 2.58 -15.98 10.77
CA VAL A 385 1.39 -16.28 11.57
C VAL A 385 1.14 -15.15 12.58
N VAL A 386 -0.10 -14.70 12.68
CA VAL A 386 -0.49 -13.64 13.63
C VAL A 386 -0.45 -14.19 15.06
N ILE A 387 0.37 -13.59 15.93
CA ILE A 387 0.49 -13.92 17.35
C ILE A 387 0.05 -12.79 18.28
N GLY A 388 -0.22 -11.61 17.74
CA GLY A 388 -0.69 -10.45 18.51
C GLY A 388 -1.21 -9.33 17.61
N LYS A 389 -1.91 -8.37 18.23
CA LYS A 389 -2.48 -7.21 17.56
C LYS A 389 -2.35 -5.96 18.42
N ILE A 390 -1.98 -4.86 17.81
CA ILE A 390 -1.99 -3.51 18.38
C ILE A 390 -2.98 -2.69 17.57
N GLU A 391 -4.07 -2.27 18.21
CA GLU A 391 -5.21 -1.70 17.50
C GLU A 391 -5.09 -0.21 17.26
N LYS A 392 -5.60 0.24 16.11
CA LYS A 392 -5.86 1.66 15.78
C LYS A 392 -4.66 2.58 15.99
N VAL A 393 -3.49 2.15 15.54
CA VAL A 393 -2.28 2.96 15.62
C VAL A 393 -2.40 4.13 14.64
N ALA A 394 -2.57 5.34 15.17
CA ALA A 394 -2.49 6.58 14.40
C ALA A 394 -1.05 7.09 14.37
N GLN A 395 -0.66 7.77 13.27
CA GLN A 395 0.69 8.34 13.22
C GLN A 395 0.90 9.44 14.29
N GLU A 396 -0.15 10.15 14.70
CA GLU A 396 -0.08 11.17 15.75
C GLU A 396 0.27 10.59 17.13
N ASP A 397 -0.10 9.34 17.40
CA ASP A 397 0.21 8.68 18.67
C ASP A 397 1.71 8.37 18.79
N VAL A 398 2.36 8.13 17.67
CA VAL A 398 3.80 7.83 17.62
C VAL A 398 4.67 9.06 17.40
N TRP A 399 4.14 10.20 16.95
CA TRP A 399 4.91 11.44 16.79
C TRP A 399 5.33 12.12 18.10
N LYS A 400 4.65 11.82 19.18
CA LYS A 400 4.90 12.45 20.50
C LYS A 400 6.34 12.32 20.97
N TRP A 401 7.06 11.33 20.48
CA TRP A 401 8.44 11.10 20.87
C TRP A 401 9.47 11.91 20.07
N TRP A 402 9.20 12.27 18.81
CA TRP A 402 10.17 13.07 18.03
C TRP A 402 9.95 14.58 18.15
N ASN A 403 8.85 15.01 18.74
CA ASN A 403 8.55 16.41 19.01
C ASN A 403 8.84 16.81 20.46
N LYS A 404 9.49 15.92 21.21
CA LYS A 404 10.03 16.22 22.53
C LYS A 404 11.44 16.78 22.38
#